data_bbfec9f444de31ead76dfa650e7162d9
#
_entry.id   bbfec9f444de31ead76dfa650e7162d9
#
_cell.length_a   1.000
_cell.length_b   1.000
_cell.length_c   1.000
_cell.angle_alpha   90.00
_cell.angle_beta   90.00
_cell.angle_gamma   90.00
#
_symmetry.space_group_name_H-M   'P 1'
#
loop_
_entity.id
_entity.type
_entity.pdbx_description
1 polymer ?
#
loop_
_entity_poly.entity_id
_entity_poly.type
_entity_poly.pdbx_seq_one_letter_code
_entity_poly.pdbx_strand_id
1 'polypeptide(L)'
;MIDDPVLPAAAHFTGGHAVEMLRAAVVSAGGELFDASTAHLQYRPGHDAVASYRTTVAWGGGDPVRETLMAATTAAGPPAGTLPIEAITDAGETMHVGVWRWPFDPVLQGLADAVTPAAQRDFLADLEFGTPALRVVSFRPLIRSVVRATARDGRVVYVKAVPPPTTASLVRRHELLAAAGLPVPEVLASDADRGLVALAELGGTNLSKQLKLPGTRLPGAARYAALFDSLAATDLTPATMGPHATVPEGRARTGILHARMLGTVVTGEHERLERLTDALQPAMVRAAARRQPTIHGDMYSAQLMVDGATITGVLDVDDAGPGDPYDDPANLLAHLLVRALDVRRDIARLRRYARRLRTDLTSESGFDGAELDIVTAGALTGLATGPFRTQSPGWPSEVAATLALADRLVRFAGERTLRIASSSRHRGGRH
;
A
#
# COMPACT_ATOMS: atom_id res chain seq x y z
N MET A 1 -1.08 -18.84 16.33
CA MET A 1 -1.38 -19.62 15.11
C MET A 1 -2.51 -18.90 14.40
N ILE A 2 -2.48 -18.78 13.09
CA ILE A 2 -3.59 -18.24 12.31
C ILE A 2 -4.71 -19.29 12.33
N ASP A 3 -5.91 -18.89 12.74
CA ASP A 3 -7.11 -19.73 12.70
C ASP A 3 -8.11 -19.01 11.78
N ASP A 4 -8.28 -19.52 10.56
CA ASP A 4 -9.13 -18.92 9.53
C ASP A 4 -9.91 -20.03 8.81
N PRO A 5 -11.21 -20.16 9.09
CA PRO A 5 -12.03 -21.22 8.49
C PRO A 5 -12.23 -21.04 6.97
N VAL A 6 -11.99 -19.84 6.41
CA VAL A 6 -12.05 -19.59 4.97
C VAL A 6 -10.71 -19.89 4.29
N LEU A 7 -9.61 -19.73 5.03
CA LEU A 7 -8.24 -19.96 4.56
C LEU A 7 -7.46 -20.87 5.52
N PRO A 8 -7.86 -22.11 5.73
CA PRO A 8 -7.18 -23.01 6.67
C PRO A 8 -5.70 -23.21 6.34
N ALA A 9 -5.33 -23.15 5.06
CA ALA A 9 -3.94 -23.19 4.61
C ALA A 9 -3.06 -22.05 5.16
N ALA A 10 -3.61 -20.90 5.56
CA ALA A 10 -2.84 -19.78 6.07
C ALA A 10 -2.08 -20.14 7.37
N ALA A 11 -2.58 -21.07 8.18
CA ALA A 11 -1.92 -21.57 9.38
C ALA A 11 -0.56 -22.26 9.07
N HIS A 12 -0.41 -22.76 7.86
CA HIS A 12 0.75 -23.55 7.41
C HIS A 12 1.83 -22.73 6.69
N PHE A 13 1.67 -21.41 6.60
CA PHE A 13 2.64 -20.53 5.92
C PHE A 13 3.87 -20.18 6.76
N THR A 14 3.95 -20.66 8.01
CA THR A 14 5.09 -20.42 8.90
C THR A 14 5.49 -21.70 9.66
N GLY A 15 6.72 -21.72 10.18
CA GLY A 15 7.20 -22.85 11.00
C GLY A 15 7.45 -24.14 10.22
N GLY A 16 7.33 -25.28 10.89
CA GLY A 16 7.62 -26.61 10.34
C GLY A 16 6.69 -27.00 9.19
N HIS A 17 5.42 -26.66 9.28
CA HIS A 17 4.44 -26.95 8.22
C HIS A 17 4.78 -26.28 6.89
N ALA A 18 5.34 -25.04 6.93
CA ALA A 18 5.80 -24.37 5.73
C ALA A 18 6.95 -25.13 5.05
N VAL A 19 7.87 -25.70 5.84
CA VAL A 19 8.97 -26.50 5.31
C VAL A 19 8.46 -27.78 4.66
N GLU A 20 7.48 -28.45 5.26
CA GLU A 20 6.86 -29.67 4.71
C GLU A 20 6.11 -29.38 3.41
N MET A 21 5.33 -28.31 3.37
CA MET A 21 4.64 -27.84 2.16
C MET A 21 5.62 -27.56 1.02
N LEU A 22 6.70 -26.81 1.31
CA LEU A 22 7.73 -26.48 0.32
C LEU A 22 8.49 -27.74 -0.13
N ARG A 23 8.76 -28.68 0.79
CA ARG A 23 9.40 -29.95 0.43
C ARG A 23 8.54 -30.74 -0.54
N ALA A 24 7.23 -30.84 -0.27
CA ALA A 24 6.29 -31.51 -1.18
C ALA A 24 6.31 -30.84 -2.58
N ALA A 25 6.30 -29.52 -2.64
CA ALA A 25 6.37 -28.76 -3.90
C ALA A 25 7.69 -29.03 -4.66
N VAL A 26 8.83 -28.94 -3.97
CA VAL A 26 10.15 -29.12 -4.56
C VAL A 26 10.32 -30.55 -5.06
N VAL A 27 9.92 -31.55 -4.28
CA VAL A 27 10.00 -32.97 -4.67
C VAL A 27 9.10 -33.25 -5.88
N SER A 28 7.87 -32.74 -5.91
CA SER A 28 6.97 -32.93 -7.05
C SER A 28 7.50 -32.29 -8.34
N ALA A 29 8.33 -31.26 -8.22
CA ALA A 29 9.02 -30.60 -9.34
C ALA A 29 10.40 -31.20 -9.68
N GLY A 30 10.78 -32.34 -9.07
CA GLY A 30 12.04 -33.05 -9.33
C GLY A 30 13.28 -32.44 -8.63
N GLY A 31 13.08 -31.73 -7.52
CA GLY A 31 14.15 -31.16 -6.72
C GLY A 31 14.27 -31.78 -5.31
N GLU A 32 15.28 -31.33 -4.57
CA GLU A 32 15.51 -31.67 -3.17
C GLU A 32 15.64 -30.39 -2.34
N LEU A 33 14.85 -30.26 -1.26
CA LEU A 33 14.87 -29.11 -0.35
C LEU A 33 15.78 -29.39 0.84
N PHE A 34 16.85 -28.61 0.99
CA PHE A 34 17.82 -28.71 2.08
C PHE A 34 17.47 -27.81 3.28
N ASP A 35 17.03 -26.58 2.98
CA ASP A 35 16.70 -25.58 4.00
C ASP A 35 15.58 -24.64 3.51
N ALA A 36 14.73 -24.18 4.44
CA ALA A 36 13.72 -23.19 4.17
C ALA A 36 13.42 -22.35 5.41
N SER A 37 13.28 -21.05 5.23
CA SER A 37 12.84 -20.13 6.27
C SER A 37 11.91 -19.07 5.69
N THR A 38 10.83 -18.75 6.42
CA THR A 38 9.90 -17.69 6.03
C THR A 38 10.63 -16.35 6.05
N ALA A 39 10.63 -15.66 4.91
CA ALA A 39 11.23 -14.34 4.77
C ALA A 39 10.20 -13.24 4.97
N HIS A 40 9.00 -13.43 4.45
CA HIS A 40 7.89 -12.48 4.55
C HIS A 40 6.57 -13.24 4.46
N LEU A 41 5.59 -12.79 5.24
CA LEU A 41 4.20 -13.25 5.15
C LEU A 41 3.30 -12.03 5.05
N GLN A 42 2.32 -12.10 4.17
CA GLN A 42 1.20 -11.18 4.10
C GLN A 42 -0.08 -11.99 4.14
N TYR A 43 -0.92 -11.71 5.13
CA TYR A 43 -2.15 -12.43 5.37
C TYR A 43 -3.33 -11.48 5.50
N ARG A 44 -4.40 -11.75 4.78
CA ARG A 44 -5.69 -11.04 4.87
C ARG A 44 -6.78 -12.06 5.21
N PRO A 45 -7.33 -12.03 6.43
CA PRO A 45 -8.34 -12.98 6.88
C PRO A 45 -9.49 -13.12 5.89
N GLY A 46 -9.87 -14.38 5.61
CA GLY A 46 -10.96 -14.70 4.68
C GLY A 46 -10.71 -14.34 3.22
N HIS A 47 -9.52 -13.85 2.85
CA HIS A 47 -9.24 -13.36 1.51
C HIS A 47 -8.03 -14.04 0.87
N ASP A 48 -6.83 -13.86 1.42
CA ASP A 48 -5.60 -14.46 0.90
C ASP A 48 -4.48 -14.53 1.94
N ALA A 49 -3.53 -15.43 1.68
CA ALA A 49 -2.22 -15.45 2.31
C ALA A 49 -1.14 -15.63 1.24
N VAL A 50 -0.08 -14.83 1.31
CA VAL A 50 1.08 -14.90 0.40
C VAL A 50 2.35 -14.86 1.23
N ALA A 51 3.26 -15.81 1.02
CA ALA A 51 4.55 -15.83 1.70
C ALA A 51 5.71 -15.99 0.72
N SER A 52 6.87 -15.48 1.12
CA SER A 52 8.15 -15.74 0.49
C SER A 52 9.08 -16.46 1.45
N TYR A 53 9.87 -17.37 0.90
CA TYR A 53 10.77 -18.22 1.64
C TYR A 53 12.18 -18.16 1.07
N ARG A 54 13.16 -17.97 1.93
CA ARG A 54 14.57 -18.22 1.59
C ARG A 54 14.79 -19.72 1.66
N THR A 55 15.25 -20.32 0.56
CA THR A 55 15.43 -21.77 0.44
C THR A 55 16.80 -22.11 -0.10
N THR A 56 17.24 -23.33 0.18
CA THR A 56 18.37 -23.98 -0.48
C THR A 56 17.82 -25.24 -1.15
N VAL A 57 17.91 -25.33 -2.47
CA VAL A 57 17.29 -26.39 -3.28
C VAL A 57 18.29 -26.90 -4.31
N ALA A 58 18.33 -28.22 -4.51
CA ALA A 58 19.00 -28.84 -5.65
C ALA A 58 17.96 -29.31 -6.68
N TRP A 59 18.20 -29.02 -7.95
CA TRP A 59 17.32 -29.40 -9.05
C TRP A 59 17.98 -30.43 -9.95
N GLY A 60 17.26 -31.52 -10.29
CA GLY A 60 17.77 -32.54 -11.23
C GLY A 60 19.08 -33.20 -10.81
N GLY A 61 19.38 -33.29 -9.49
CA GLY A 61 20.63 -33.85 -8.99
C GLY A 61 21.85 -32.94 -9.10
N GLY A 62 21.66 -31.64 -9.41
CA GLY A 62 22.72 -30.64 -9.40
C GLY A 62 23.11 -30.16 -8.01
N ASP A 63 24.04 -29.22 -7.92
CA ASP A 63 24.47 -28.61 -6.66
C ASP A 63 23.36 -27.79 -6.00
N PRO A 64 23.27 -27.74 -4.67
CA PRO A 64 22.31 -26.91 -3.94
C PRO A 64 22.54 -25.42 -4.20
N VAL A 65 21.47 -24.71 -4.59
CA VAL A 65 21.47 -23.27 -4.84
C VAL A 65 20.53 -22.55 -3.88
N ARG A 66 20.88 -21.34 -3.51
CA ARG A 66 19.98 -20.45 -2.75
C ARG A 66 19.01 -19.77 -3.69
N GLU A 67 17.74 -19.91 -3.41
CA GLU A 67 16.68 -19.25 -4.18
C GLU A 67 15.51 -18.83 -3.28
N THR A 68 14.56 -18.11 -3.86
CA THR A 68 13.33 -17.73 -3.19
C THR A 68 12.16 -18.51 -3.78
N LEU A 69 11.47 -19.24 -2.93
CA LEU A 69 10.18 -19.81 -3.26
C LEU A 69 9.06 -18.93 -2.71
N MET A 70 7.96 -18.92 -3.44
CA MET A 70 6.75 -18.18 -3.10
C MET A 70 5.62 -19.18 -2.90
N ALA A 71 4.72 -18.89 -1.98
CA ALA A 71 3.48 -19.64 -1.83
C ALA A 71 2.30 -18.69 -1.63
N ALA A 72 1.14 -19.05 -2.17
CA ALA A 72 -0.09 -18.30 -1.97
C ALA A 72 -1.31 -19.21 -1.93
N THR A 73 -2.30 -18.78 -1.16
CA THR A 73 -3.68 -19.30 -1.19
C THR A 73 -4.65 -18.13 -1.18
N THR A 74 -5.81 -18.31 -1.81
CA THR A 74 -6.91 -17.34 -1.78
C THR A 74 -8.22 -18.05 -1.44
N ALA A 75 -9.26 -17.29 -1.11
CA ALA A 75 -10.61 -17.85 -0.91
C ALA A 75 -11.15 -18.59 -2.16
N ALA A 76 -10.61 -18.27 -3.35
CA ALA A 76 -10.96 -18.95 -4.61
C ALA A 76 -10.02 -20.11 -4.95
N GLY A 77 -9.06 -20.43 -4.08
CA GLY A 77 -8.02 -21.44 -4.31
C GLY A 77 -6.65 -20.84 -4.68
N PRO A 78 -5.68 -21.67 -5.11
CA PRO A 78 -4.35 -21.21 -5.46
C PRO A 78 -4.39 -20.34 -6.74
N PRO A 79 -3.48 -19.35 -6.87
CA PRO A 79 -3.38 -18.56 -8.08
C PRO A 79 -3.10 -19.42 -9.31
N ALA A 80 -3.78 -19.13 -10.42
CA ALA A 80 -3.53 -19.83 -11.68
C ALA A 80 -2.07 -19.67 -12.13
N GLY A 81 -1.47 -20.70 -12.75
CA GLY A 81 -0.07 -20.69 -13.19
C GLY A 81 0.94 -21.02 -12.09
N THR A 82 0.50 -21.36 -10.89
CA THR A 82 1.35 -21.89 -9.81
C THR A 82 1.36 -23.41 -9.80
N LEU A 83 2.37 -24.03 -9.18
CA LEU A 83 2.37 -25.45 -8.86
C LEU A 83 1.39 -25.70 -7.70
N PRO A 84 0.26 -26.39 -7.94
CA PRO A 84 -0.71 -26.63 -6.88
C PRO A 84 -0.20 -27.72 -5.93
N ILE A 85 -0.29 -27.44 -4.64
CA ILE A 85 -0.04 -28.40 -3.56
C ILE A 85 -1.34 -28.61 -2.82
N GLU A 86 -1.75 -29.85 -2.75
CA GLU A 86 -2.89 -30.30 -1.92
C GLU A 86 -2.37 -31.04 -0.71
N ALA A 87 -2.88 -30.70 0.45
CA ALA A 87 -2.60 -31.41 1.69
C ALA A 87 -3.86 -31.49 2.54
N ILE A 88 -3.91 -32.50 3.41
CA ILE A 88 -4.99 -32.66 4.39
C ILE A 88 -4.46 -32.16 5.72
N THR A 89 -5.19 -31.24 6.34
CA THR A 89 -4.87 -30.75 7.69
C THR A 89 -5.13 -31.82 8.74
N ASP A 90 -4.60 -31.65 9.95
CA ASP A 90 -4.88 -32.53 11.09
C ASP A 90 -6.38 -32.62 11.44
N ALA A 91 -7.16 -31.60 11.05
CA ALA A 91 -8.61 -31.55 11.17
C ALA A 91 -9.35 -32.28 10.02
N GLY A 92 -8.62 -32.85 9.05
CA GLY A 92 -9.19 -33.56 7.89
C GLY A 92 -9.68 -32.64 6.78
N GLU A 93 -9.35 -31.34 6.80
CA GLU A 93 -9.70 -30.37 5.76
C GLU A 93 -8.66 -30.39 4.64
N THR A 94 -9.11 -30.31 3.39
CA THR A 94 -8.22 -30.18 2.24
C THR A 94 -7.80 -28.73 2.08
N MET A 95 -6.50 -28.49 2.10
CA MET A 95 -5.95 -27.17 1.79
C MET A 95 -5.29 -27.17 0.41
N HIS A 96 -5.42 -26.04 -0.28
CA HIS A 96 -4.85 -25.81 -1.60
C HIS A 96 -3.90 -24.61 -1.55
N VAL A 97 -2.64 -24.81 -1.95
CA VAL A 97 -1.62 -23.77 -1.99
C VAL A 97 -0.94 -23.78 -3.36
N GLY A 98 -0.75 -22.62 -3.94
CA GLY A 98 0.05 -22.47 -5.16
C GLY A 98 1.48 -22.09 -4.80
N VAL A 99 2.48 -22.83 -5.31
CA VAL A 99 3.90 -22.56 -5.10
C VAL A 99 4.56 -22.21 -6.42
N TRP A 100 5.50 -21.23 -6.40
CA TRP A 100 6.30 -20.88 -7.57
C TRP A 100 7.70 -20.39 -7.17
N ARG A 101 8.59 -20.37 -8.15
CA ARG A 101 9.95 -19.83 -7.99
C ARG A 101 9.98 -18.36 -8.36
N TRP A 102 10.53 -17.51 -7.50
CA TRP A 102 10.89 -16.16 -7.88
C TRP A 102 12.03 -16.19 -8.93
N PRO A 103 12.00 -15.39 -10.00
CA PRO A 103 11.09 -14.28 -10.27
C PRO A 103 9.89 -14.63 -11.17
N PHE A 104 9.51 -15.88 -11.34
CA PHE A 104 8.45 -16.33 -12.24
C PHE A 104 7.06 -16.18 -11.59
N ASP A 105 6.68 -14.93 -11.29
CA ASP A 105 5.38 -14.62 -10.72
C ASP A 105 4.27 -14.87 -11.75
N PRO A 106 3.19 -15.61 -11.42
CA PRO A 106 2.16 -16.00 -12.38
C PRO A 106 1.32 -14.82 -12.91
N VAL A 107 1.30 -13.70 -12.18
CA VAL A 107 0.55 -12.49 -12.55
C VAL A 107 1.46 -11.43 -13.15
N LEU A 108 2.71 -11.31 -12.66
CA LEU A 108 3.68 -10.32 -13.11
C LEU A 108 4.59 -10.94 -14.17
N GLN A 109 4.06 -11.16 -15.37
CA GLN A 109 4.72 -11.90 -16.45
C GLN A 109 6.08 -11.32 -16.83
N GLY A 110 6.25 -9.98 -16.78
CA GLY A 110 7.52 -9.31 -17.05
C GLY A 110 8.50 -9.25 -15.87
N LEU A 111 8.19 -9.83 -14.71
CA LEU A 111 9.08 -9.73 -13.55
C LEU A 111 10.44 -10.36 -13.79
N ALA A 112 10.50 -11.52 -14.44
CA ALA A 112 11.76 -12.18 -14.78
C ALA A 112 12.64 -11.29 -15.67
N ASP A 113 12.03 -10.62 -16.64
CA ASP A 113 12.73 -9.66 -17.50
C ASP A 113 13.15 -8.40 -16.73
N ALA A 114 12.29 -7.91 -15.83
CA ALA A 114 12.59 -6.73 -15.01
C ALA A 114 13.83 -6.90 -14.12
N VAL A 115 14.15 -8.13 -13.71
CA VAL A 115 15.30 -8.44 -12.85
C VAL A 115 16.49 -9.06 -13.60
N THR A 116 16.40 -9.18 -14.93
CA THR A 116 17.49 -9.74 -15.78
C THR A 116 18.20 -8.61 -16.54
N PRO A 117 19.51 -8.36 -16.28
CA PRO A 117 20.23 -7.24 -16.90
C PRO A 117 20.23 -7.23 -18.44
N ALA A 118 20.29 -8.40 -19.08
CA ALA A 118 20.24 -8.50 -20.54
C ALA A 118 18.84 -8.12 -21.09
N ALA A 119 17.77 -8.62 -20.49
CA ALA A 119 16.41 -8.26 -20.88
C ALA A 119 16.13 -6.77 -20.67
N GLN A 120 16.67 -6.18 -19.58
CA GLN A 120 16.53 -4.75 -19.33
C GLN A 120 17.32 -3.89 -20.33
N ARG A 121 18.50 -4.32 -20.75
CA ARG A 121 19.24 -3.66 -21.85
C ARG A 121 18.37 -3.60 -23.11
N ASP A 122 17.72 -4.70 -23.45
CA ASP A 122 16.91 -4.80 -24.67
C ASP A 122 15.61 -4.00 -24.54
N PHE A 123 14.97 -4.01 -23.36
CA PHE A 123 13.76 -3.20 -23.07
C PHE A 123 14.04 -1.69 -23.08
N LEU A 124 15.24 -1.26 -22.66
CA LEU A 124 15.66 0.14 -22.59
C LEU A 124 16.58 0.55 -23.77
N ALA A 125 16.56 -0.20 -24.88
CA ALA A 125 17.49 -0.01 -26.00
C ALA A 125 17.39 1.39 -26.60
N ASP A 126 16.17 1.90 -26.80
CA ASP A 126 15.91 3.23 -27.39
C ASP A 126 16.42 4.39 -26.52
N LEU A 127 16.68 4.12 -25.24
CA LEU A 127 17.27 5.09 -24.30
C LEU A 127 18.79 5.04 -24.27
N GLU A 128 19.41 4.20 -25.10
CA GLU A 128 20.86 3.96 -25.07
C GLU A 128 21.38 3.67 -23.66
N PHE A 129 20.61 2.88 -22.88
CA PHE A 129 20.85 2.70 -21.44
C PHE A 129 21.97 1.70 -21.16
N GLY A 130 22.27 0.83 -22.14
CA GLY A 130 23.22 -0.26 -22.00
C GLY A 130 22.75 -1.33 -21.02
N THR A 131 23.66 -2.20 -20.57
CA THR A 131 23.34 -3.23 -19.58
C THR A 131 23.38 -2.63 -18.16
N PRO A 132 22.24 -2.50 -17.46
CA PRO A 132 22.19 -1.83 -16.18
C PRO A 132 22.58 -2.74 -15.00
N ALA A 133 23.00 -2.10 -13.88
CA ALA A 133 22.95 -2.72 -12.57
C ALA A 133 21.51 -2.65 -12.02
N LEU A 134 20.97 -3.77 -11.54
CA LEU A 134 19.58 -3.88 -11.10
C LEU A 134 19.47 -4.06 -9.59
N ARG A 135 18.46 -3.43 -9.00
CA ARG A 135 18.10 -3.60 -7.60
C ARG A 135 16.59 -3.57 -7.44
N VAL A 136 16.00 -4.63 -6.93
CA VAL A 136 14.58 -4.65 -6.53
C VAL A 136 14.38 -3.65 -5.38
N VAL A 137 13.52 -2.67 -5.59
CA VAL A 137 13.17 -1.61 -4.62
C VAL A 137 11.94 -2.00 -3.82
N SER A 138 10.95 -2.59 -4.51
CA SER A 138 9.71 -3.06 -3.92
C SER A 138 9.23 -4.28 -4.67
N PHE A 139 8.71 -5.25 -3.94
CA PHE A 139 8.05 -6.42 -4.51
C PHE A 139 6.82 -6.76 -3.67
N ARG A 140 5.68 -6.74 -4.29
CA ARG A 140 4.40 -7.21 -3.75
C ARG A 140 3.93 -8.34 -4.67
N PRO A 141 4.10 -9.61 -4.25
CA PRO A 141 3.76 -10.77 -5.07
C PRO A 141 2.34 -10.68 -5.62
N LEU A 142 2.15 -11.10 -6.86
CA LEU A 142 0.86 -11.10 -7.57
C LEU A 142 0.25 -9.70 -7.82
N ILE A 143 0.94 -8.63 -7.43
CA ILE A 143 0.43 -7.25 -7.51
C ILE A 143 1.34 -6.36 -8.33
N ARG A 144 2.62 -6.19 -7.91
CA ARG A 144 3.59 -5.35 -8.63
C ARG A 144 5.01 -5.55 -8.11
N SER A 145 5.98 -5.17 -8.93
CA SER A 145 7.37 -4.99 -8.54
C SER A 145 7.93 -3.68 -9.06
N VAL A 146 8.91 -3.12 -8.37
CA VAL A 146 9.67 -1.95 -8.81
C VAL A 146 11.15 -2.28 -8.74
N VAL A 147 11.83 -2.17 -9.87
CA VAL A 147 13.26 -2.41 -10.01
C VAL A 147 13.97 -1.12 -10.38
N ARG A 148 14.98 -0.75 -9.63
CA ARG A 148 15.86 0.37 -9.96
C ARG A 148 16.95 -0.14 -10.89
N ALA A 149 16.99 0.37 -12.11
CA ALA A 149 18.03 0.13 -13.10
C ALA A 149 18.98 1.33 -13.09
N THR A 150 20.29 1.06 -13.03
CA THR A 150 21.34 2.09 -13.05
C THR A 150 22.28 1.82 -14.19
N ALA A 151 22.38 2.75 -15.12
CA ALA A 151 23.32 2.71 -16.23
C ALA A 151 24.77 2.98 -15.77
N ARG A 152 25.75 2.66 -16.61
CA ARG A 152 27.18 2.90 -16.30
C ARG A 152 27.53 4.39 -16.15
N ASP A 153 26.80 5.26 -16.82
CA ASP A 153 26.95 6.72 -16.75
C ASP A 153 26.26 7.36 -15.54
N GLY A 154 25.58 6.54 -14.71
CA GLY A 154 24.88 6.96 -13.50
C GLY A 154 23.42 7.32 -13.72
N ARG A 155 22.90 7.32 -14.95
CA ARG A 155 21.46 7.48 -15.19
C ARG A 155 20.65 6.39 -14.47
N VAL A 156 19.48 6.74 -13.99
CA VAL A 156 18.59 5.85 -13.25
C VAL A 156 17.22 5.82 -13.89
N VAL A 157 16.68 4.62 -13.99
CA VAL A 157 15.31 4.36 -14.42
C VAL A 157 14.67 3.40 -13.43
N TYR A 158 13.38 3.60 -13.13
CA TYR A 158 12.59 2.66 -12.33
C TYR A 158 11.68 1.87 -13.24
N VAL A 159 11.87 0.55 -13.27
CA VAL A 159 11.02 -0.35 -14.06
C VAL A 159 9.98 -0.97 -13.14
N LYS A 160 8.71 -0.68 -13.42
CA LYS A 160 7.57 -1.36 -12.79
C LYS A 160 7.21 -2.60 -13.61
N ALA A 161 7.06 -3.74 -12.93
CA ALA A 161 6.37 -4.91 -13.45
C ALA A 161 4.98 -4.95 -12.80
N VAL A 162 3.95 -4.92 -13.62
CA VAL A 162 2.52 -4.91 -13.24
C VAL A 162 1.77 -5.99 -14.03
N PRO A 163 0.54 -6.37 -13.64
CA PRO A 163 -0.28 -7.25 -14.47
C PRO A 163 -0.46 -6.65 -15.88
N PRO A 164 -0.19 -7.39 -16.97
CA PRO A 164 -0.24 -6.88 -18.34
C PRO A 164 -1.49 -6.07 -18.69
N PRO A 165 -2.72 -6.49 -18.30
CA PRO A 165 -3.93 -5.71 -18.59
C PRO A 165 -3.96 -4.31 -17.99
N THR A 166 -3.19 -4.04 -16.92
CA THR A 166 -3.18 -2.75 -16.22
C THR A 166 -2.16 -1.76 -16.79
N THR A 167 -1.25 -2.22 -17.66
CA THR A 167 -0.11 -1.44 -18.17
C THR A 167 -0.55 -0.19 -18.90
N ALA A 168 -1.47 -0.33 -19.86
CA ALA A 168 -1.93 0.82 -20.66
C ALA A 168 -2.61 1.89 -19.79
N SER A 169 -3.39 1.50 -18.79
CA SER A 169 -4.03 2.45 -17.87
C SER A 169 -3.01 3.13 -16.95
N LEU A 170 -1.95 2.45 -16.55
CA LEU A 170 -0.86 3.04 -15.77
C LEU A 170 -0.09 4.09 -16.60
N VAL A 171 0.29 3.76 -17.83
CA VAL A 171 0.95 4.70 -18.75
C VAL A 171 0.06 5.93 -18.97
N ARG A 172 -1.20 5.72 -19.33
CA ARG A 172 -2.17 6.79 -19.57
C ARG A 172 -2.35 7.71 -18.37
N ARG A 173 -2.36 7.16 -17.16
CA ARG A 173 -2.46 7.94 -15.92
C ARG A 173 -1.25 8.85 -15.72
N HIS A 174 -0.04 8.34 -15.91
CA HIS A 174 1.17 9.16 -15.86
C HIS A 174 1.14 10.28 -16.89
N GLU A 175 0.75 10.01 -18.13
CA GLU A 175 0.65 11.01 -19.21
C GLU A 175 -0.36 12.12 -18.88
N LEU A 176 -1.56 11.76 -18.40
CA LEU A 176 -2.60 12.74 -18.07
C LEU A 176 -2.20 13.62 -16.89
N LEU A 177 -1.61 13.03 -15.84
CA LEU A 177 -1.12 13.78 -14.69
C LEU A 177 0.04 14.72 -15.07
N ALA A 178 0.98 14.26 -15.90
CA ALA A 178 2.08 15.07 -16.39
C ALA A 178 1.57 16.23 -17.30
N ALA A 179 0.61 15.96 -18.19
CA ALA A 179 -0.01 16.97 -19.04
C ALA A 179 -0.77 18.03 -18.23
N ALA A 180 -1.30 17.68 -17.06
CA ALA A 180 -1.90 18.59 -16.10
C ALA A 180 -0.88 19.37 -15.24
N GLY A 181 0.43 19.16 -15.48
CA GLY A 181 1.51 19.84 -14.77
C GLY A 181 1.86 19.26 -13.40
N LEU A 182 1.36 18.06 -13.05
CA LEU A 182 1.78 17.38 -11.83
C LEU A 182 3.19 16.79 -12.00
N PRO A 183 4.04 16.91 -10.97
CA PRO A 183 5.41 16.39 -11.02
C PRO A 183 5.44 14.87 -10.79
N VAL A 184 4.90 14.10 -11.72
CA VAL A 184 4.93 12.63 -11.72
C VAL A 184 6.10 12.12 -12.57
N PRO A 185 6.60 10.89 -12.35
CA PRO A 185 7.62 10.29 -13.22
C PRO A 185 7.16 10.23 -14.67
N GLU A 186 8.02 10.68 -15.58
CA GLU A 186 7.83 10.50 -17.02
C GLU A 186 7.90 9.03 -17.39
N VAL A 187 7.02 8.59 -18.29
CA VAL A 187 7.09 7.24 -18.89
C VAL A 187 8.11 7.28 -20.02
N LEU A 188 9.19 6.52 -19.86
CA LEU A 188 10.31 6.47 -20.82
C LEU A 188 10.15 5.32 -21.83
N ALA A 189 9.58 4.20 -21.39
CA ALA A 189 9.26 3.04 -22.23
C ALA A 189 8.15 2.22 -21.59
N SER A 190 7.41 1.46 -22.39
CA SER A 190 6.43 0.52 -21.89
C SER A 190 6.29 -0.70 -22.80
N ASP A 191 5.96 -1.84 -22.21
CA ASP A 191 5.65 -3.09 -22.90
C ASP A 191 4.39 -3.66 -22.27
N ALA A 192 3.27 -3.51 -22.97
CA ALA A 192 1.96 -3.91 -22.46
C ALA A 192 1.80 -5.43 -22.39
N ASP A 193 2.43 -6.18 -23.29
CA ASP A 193 2.33 -7.64 -23.33
C ASP A 193 3.06 -8.28 -22.15
N ARG A 194 4.19 -7.72 -21.75
CA ARG A 194 4.96 -8.16 -20.59
C ARG A 194 4.56 -7.47 -19.27
N GLY A 195 3.79 -6.39 -19.33
CA GLY A 195 3.42 -5.62 -18.14
C GLY A 195 4.59 -4.79 -17.57
N LEU A 196 5.44 -4.22 -18.43
CA LEU A 196 6.59 -3.41 -18.03
C LEU A 196 6.37 -1.93 -18.32
N VAL A 197 6.71 -1.07 -17.36
CA VAL A 197 6.72 0.39 -17.52
C VAL A 197 8.01 0.96 -16.95
N ALA A 198 8.80 1.64 -17.77
CA ALA A 198 10.01 2.35 -17.38
C ALA A 198 9.68 3.81 -17.04
N LEU A 199 10.06 4.25 -15.86
CA LEU A 199 9.77 5.56 -15.30
C LEU A 199 11.06 6.32 -14.99
N ALA A 200 11.10 7.61 -15.31
CA ALA A 200 12.20 8.50 -14.97
C ALA A 200 12.39 8.65 -13.46
N GLU A 201 13.64 8.82 -13.02
CA GLU A 201 13.93 9.19 -11.64
C GLU A 201 13.49 10.64 -11.37
N LEU A 202 12.75 10.84 -10.28
CA LEU A 202 12.41 12.19 -9.83
C LEU A 202 13.49 12.76 -8.92
N GLY A 203 13.78 14.04 -9.12
CA GLY A 203 14.71 14.77 -8.28
C GLY A 203 14.18 15.04 -6.87
N GLY A 204 15.09 15.40 -5.94
CA GLY A 204 14.76 15.72 -4.57
C GLY A 204 14.98 14.56 -3.59
N THR A 205 14.50 14.74 -2.37
CA THR A 205 14.58 13.76 -1.28
C THR A 205 13.19 13.23 -0.95
N ASN A 206 13.04 11.92 -0.77
CA ASN A 206 11.77 11.36 -0.31
C ASN A 206 11.37 11.97 1.05
N LEU A 207 10.14 12.49 1.15
CA LEU A 207 9.67 13.17 2.37
C LEU A 207 9.77 12.28 3.61
N SER A 208 9.58 10.97 3.48
CA SER A 208 9.77 10.03 4.59
C SER A 208 11.21 10.02 5.11
N LYS A 209 12.21 10.25 4.26
CA LYS A 209 13.61 10.42 4.67
C LYS A 209 13.83 11.79 5.28
N GLN A 210 13.29 12.84 4.68
CA GLN A 210 13.44 14.22 5.18
C GLN A 210 12.81 14.41 6.57
N LEU A 211 11.69 13.74 6.87
CA LEU A 211 11.07 13.72 8.19
C LEU A 211 12.00 13.19 9.30
N LYS A 212 13.03 12.41 8.95
CA LYS A 212 14.02 11.88 9.92
C LYS A 212 15.18 12.83 10.17
N LEU A 213 15.37 13.85 9.32
CA LEU A 213 16.51 14.77 9.38
C LEU A 213 16.13 15.99 10.23
N PRO A 214 16.84 16.27 11.34
CA PRO A 214 16.56 17.43 12.18
C PRO A 214 16.83 18.74 11.41
N GLY A 215 16.09 19.80 11.74
CA GLY A 215 16.30 21.12 11.16
C GLY A 215 15.84 21.33 9.71
N THR A 216 15.40 20.26 9.00
CA THR A 216 14.93 20.41 7.62
C THR A 216 13.56 21.10 7.56
N ARG A 217 13.35 21.94 6.53
CA ARG A 217 12.04 22.52 6.23
C ARG A 217 11.13 21.41 5.70
N LEU A 218 9.83 21.50 6.01
CA LEU A 218 8.80 20.55 5.55
C LEU A 218 7.72 21.32 4.81
N PRO A 219 7.02 20.70 3.82
CA PRO A 219 5.92 21.34 3.13
C PRO A 219 4.81 21.78 4.08
N GLY A 220 4.31 23.00 3.93
CA GLY A 220 3.13 23.51 4.64
C GLY A 220 1.83 23.16 3.93
N ALA A 221 0.68 23.39 4.58
CA ALA A 221 -0.65 23.05 4.06
C ALA A 221 -0.92 23.63 2.67
N ALA A 222 -0.50 24.85 2.39
CA ALA A 222 -0.69 25.48 1.07
C ALA A 222 -0.05 24.69 -0.09
N ARG A 223 1.07 23.98 0.16
CA ARG A 223 1.72 23.14 -0.86
C ARG A 223 0.92 21.87 -1.13
N TYR A 224 0.34 21.27 -0.09
CA TYR A 224 -0.55 20.12 -0.23
C TYR A 224 -1.88 20.53 -0.89
N ALA A 225 -2.46 21.63 -0.47
CA ALA A 225 -3.69 22.16 -1.10
C ALA A 225 -3.51 22.36 -2.60
N ALA A 226 -2.43 23.05 -3.02
CA ALA A 226 -2.13 23.22 -4.43
C ALA A 226 -1.94 21.89 -5.17
N LEU A 227 -1.34 20.87 -4.54
CA LEU A 227 -1.22 19.54 -5.12
C LEU A 227 -2.60 18.87 -5.25
N PHE A 228 -3.44 18.93 -4.22
CA PHE A 228 -4.80 18.38 -4.27
C PHE A 228 -5.67 19.08 -5.32
N ASP A 229 -5.55 20.40 -5.46
CA ASP A 229 -6.25 21.17 -6.49
C ASP A 229 -5.81 20.76 -7.90
N SER A 230 -4.52 20.53 -8.11
CA SER A 230 -3.98 20.08 -9.40
C SER A 230 -4.46 18.65 -9.73
N LEU A 231 -4.49 17.75 -8.74
CA LEU A 231 -5.09 16.42 -8.89
C LEU A 231 -6.57 16.53 -9.25
N ALA A 232 -7.33 17.33 -8.51
CA ALA A 232 -8.77 17.50 -8.67
C ALA A 232 -9.15 18.12 -10.03
N ALA A 233 -8.25 18.85 -10.67
CA ALA A 233 -8.43 19.42 -12.02
C ALA A 233 -8.15 18.39 -13.14
N THR A 234 -7.54 17.25 -12.84
CA THR A 234 -7.22 16.20 -13.83
C THR A 234 -8.39 15.24 -13.97
N ASP A 235 -8.75 14.87 -15.21
CA ASP A 235 -9.79 13.86 -15.46
C ASP A 235 -9.19 12.45 -15.56
N LEU A 236 -9.33 11.65 -14.51
CA LEU A 236 -8.98 10.23 -14.45
C LEU A 236 -10.22 9.35 -14.29
N THR A 237 -11.36 9.76 -14.80
CA THR A 237 -12.60 8.95 -14.76
C THR A 237 -12.44 7.66 -15.57
N PRO A 238 -13.25 6.62 -15.30
CA PRO A 238 -13.25 5.40 -16.11
C PRO A 238 -13.51 5.66 -17.60
N ALA A 239 -14.25 6.71 -17.94
CA ALA A 239 -14.48 7.11 -19.33
C ALA A 239 -13.17 7.52 -20.03
N THR A 240 -12.27 8.20 -19.32
CA THR A 240 -10.97 8.66 -19.82
C THR A 240 -9.89 7.59 -19.73
N MET A 241 -9.95 6.75 -18.69
CA MET A 241 -8.92 5.73 -18.36
C MET A 241 -9.19 4.35 -18.95
N GLY A 242 -10.41 4.10 -19.44
CA GLY A 242 -10.79 2.79 -19.98
C GLY A 242 -11.16 1.74 -18.92
N PRO A 243 -11.34 0.46 -19.34
CA PRO A 243 -11.93 -0.59 -18.51
C PRO A 243 -11.07 -1.02 -17.31
N HIS A 244 -9.77 -0.71 -17.31
CA HIS A 244 -8.85 -1.02 -16.23
C HIS A 244 -8.55 0.20 -15.34
N ALA A 245 -9.42 1.22 -15.37
CA ALA A 245 -9.31 2.36 -14.48
C ALA A 245 -9.45 1.94 -13.02
N THR A 246 -8.53 2.38 -12.20
CA THR A 246 -8.62 2.18 -10.75
C THR A 246 -9.49 3.28 -10.14
N VAL A 247 -10.40 2.90 -9.27
CA VAL A 247 -11.18 3.84 -8.45
C VAL A 247 -10.74 3.63 -7.00
N PRO A 248 -10.19 4.65 -6.33
CA PRO A 248 -9.77 4.53 -4.94
C PRO A 248 -10.92 4.07 -4.03
N GLU A 249 -10.62 3.13 -3.15
CA GLU A 249 -11.55 2.82 -2.06
C GLU A 249 -11.48 3.90 -1.00
N GLY A 250 -12.62 4.52 -0.67
CA GLY A 250 -12.69 5.60 0.31
C GLY A 250 -12.21 5.19 1.71
N ARG A 251 -11.48 6.07 2.41
CA ARG A 251 -10.86 5.75 3.72
C ARG A 251 -11.89 5.42 4.80
N ALA A 252 -13.05 6.06 4.79
CA ALA A 252 -14.14 5.71 5.71
C ALA A 252 -14.64 4.28 5.48
N ARG A 253 -14.87 3.89 4.21
CA ARG A 253 -15.29 2.53 3.83
C ARG A 253 -14.25 1.48 4.20
N THR A 254 -13.01 1.70 3.81
CA THR A 254 -11.88 0.80 4.12
C THR A 254 -11.71 0.64 5.63
N GLY A 255 -11.86 1.74 6.39
CA GLY A 255 -11.81 1.72 7.85
C GLY A 255 -12.87 0.81 8.45
N ILE A 256 -14.12 0.84 7.96
CA ILE A 256 -15.21 -0.05 8.42
C ILE A 256 -14.87 -1.52 8.11
N LEU A 257 -14.42 -1.81 6.89
CA LEU A 257 -14.03 -3.18 6.49
C LEU A 257 -12.91 -3.73 7.37
N HIS A 258 -11.90 -2.92 7.62
CA HIS A 258 -10.77 -3.30 8.48
C HIS A 258 -11.14 -3.38 9.95
N ALA A 259 -12.07 -2.55 10.45
CA ALA A 259 -12.59 -2.70 11.81
C ALA A 259 -13.30 -4.05 12.00
N ARG A 260 -14.12 -4.45 11.04
CA ARG A 260 -14.77 -5.78 11.05
C ARG A 260 -13.76 -6.92 11.04
N MET A 261 -12.76 -6.84 10.15
CA MET A 261 -11.68 -7.83 10.08
C MET A 261 -10.89 -7.91 11.40
N LEU A 262 -10.50 -6.77 11.98
CA LEU A 262 -9.79 -6.76 13.26
C LEU A 262 -10.64 -7.32 14.39
N GLY A 263 -11.97 -7.12 14.38
CA GLY A 263 -12.89 -7.69 15.34
C GLY A 263 -12.90 -9.22 15.40
N THR A 264 -12.46 -9.89 14.33
CA THR A 264 -12.34 -11.37 14.32
C THR A 264 -11.03 -11.88 14.90
N VAL A 265 -10.00 -11.02 15.02
CA VAL A 265 -8.63 -11.45 15.36
C VAL A 265 -8.06 -10.78 16.61
N VAL A 266 -8.63 -9.64 17.05
CA VAL A 266 -8.13 -8.87 18.20
C VAL A 266 -9.12 -8.93 19.35
N THR A 267 -8.80 -9.66 20.39
CA THR A 267 -9.60 -9.71 21.61
C THR A 267 -9.42 -8.42 22.45
N GLY A 268 -10.49 -7.92 23.07
CA GLY A 268 -10.45 -6.75 23.96
C GLY A 268 -10.59 -5.38 23.29
N GLU A 269 -10.68 -5.31 21.96
CA GLU A 269 -10.85 -4.07 21.21
C GLU A 269 -12.29 -3.85 20.69
N HIS A 270 -13.21 -4.75 20.99
CA HIS A 270 -14.55 -4.81 20.40
C HIS A 270 -15.33 -3.48 20.52
N GLU A 271 -15.48 -2.94 21.73
CA GLU A 271 -16.19 -1.65 21.93
C GLU A 271 -15.54 -0.48 21.18
N ARG A 272 -14.20 -0.50 21.02
CA ARG A 272 -13.50 0.54 20.26
C ARG A 272 -13.77 0.41 18.77
N LEU A 273 -13.74 -0.81 18.25
CA LEU A 273 -14.04 -1.10 16.85
C LEU A 273 -15.50 -0.78 16.49
N GLU A 274 -16.44 -1.02 17.38
CA GLU A 274 -17.84 -0.61 17.23
C GLU A 274 -17.97 0.92 17.14
N ARG A 275 -17.40 1.66 18.13
CA ARG A 275 -17.41 3.14 18.08
C ARG A 275 -16.78 3.70 16.81
N LEU A 276 -15.68 3.11 16.33
CA LEU A 276 -15.05 3.52 15.07
C LEU A 276 -15.98 3.26 13.89
N THR A 277 -16.62 2.10 13.83
CA THR A 277 -17.57 1.76 12.77
C THR A 277 -18.76 2.71 12.75
N ASP A 278 -19.35 3.01 13.92
CA ASP A 278 -20.47 3.92 14.06
C ASP A 278 -20.14 5.34 13.60
N ALA A 279 -18.94 5.82 13.92
CA ALA A 279 -18.47 7.15 13.49
C ALA A 279 -18.16 7.22 12.00
N LEU A 280 -17.62 6.14 11.41
CA LEU A 280 -17.23 6.08 10.01
C LEU A 280 -18.42 5.87 9.07
N GLN A 281 -19.51 5.25 9.52
CA GLN A 281 -20.67 4.96 8.68
C GLN A 281 -21.33 6.23 8.10
N PRO A 282 -21.63 7.28 8.88
CA PRO A 282 -22.12 8.54 8.34
C PRO A 282 -21.10 9.24 7.43
N ALA A 283 -19.79 9.15 7.71
CA ALA A 283 -18.75 9.73 6.87
C ALA A 283 -18.69 9.04 5.50
N MET A 284 -18.83 7.71 5.44
CA MET A 284 -18.94 6.96 4.19
C MET A 284 -20.12 7.41 3.33
N VAL A 285 -21.28 7.65 3.96
CA VAL A 285 -22.48 8.16 3.25
C VAL A 285 -22.24 9.56 2.72
N ARG A 286 -21.63 10.46 3.51
CA ARG A 286 -21.29 11.82 3.07
C ARG A 286 -20.26 11.79 1.94
N ALA A 287 -19.24 10.93 2.03
CA ALA A 287 -18.24 10.74 0.98
C ALA A 287 -18.88 10.37 -0.36
N ALA A 288 -19.82 9.41 -0.36
CA ALA A 288 -20.53 9.00 -1.58
C ALA A 288 -21.42 10.11 -2.17
N ALA A 289 -21.91 11.05 -1.35
CA ALA A 289 -22.72 12.16 -1.80
C ALA A 289 -21.92 13.39 -2.28
N ARG A 290 -20.60 13.44 -2.03
CA ARG A 290 -19.74 14.52 -2.50
C ARG A 290 -19.36 14.35 -3.97
N ARG A 291 -18.96 15.49 -4.60
CA ARG A 291 -18.23 15.42 -5.86
C ARG A 291 -16.97 14.55 -5.66
N GLN A 292 -16.71 13.67 -6.61
CA GLN A 292 -15.56 12.78 -6.62
C GLN A 292 -14.49 13.34 -7.59
N PRO A 293 -13.66 14.29 -7.18
CA PRO A 293 -12.54 14.76 -7.99
C PRO A 293 -11.48 13.65 -8.08
N THR A 294 -10.54 13.80 -9.00
CA THR A 294 -9.34 12.96 -8.98
C THR A 294 -8.55 13.19 -7.70
N ILE A 295 -8.22 12.12 -7.01
CA ILE A 295 -7.33 12.06 -5.87
C ILE A 295 -6.17 11.10 -6.17
N HIS A 296 -5.10 11.15 -5.39
CA HIS A 296 -4.00 10.19 -5.49
C HIS A 296 -4.42 8.77 -5.03
N GLY A 297 -5.30 8.68 -4.05
CA GLY A 297 -5.85 7.43 -3.50
C GLY A 297 -4.97 6.76 -2.45
N ASP A 298 -3.63 6.97 -2.46
CA ASP A 298 -2.72 6.46 -1.42
C ASP A 298 -1.63 7.50 -1.07
N MET A 299 -2.03 8.77 -0.86
CA MET A 299 -1.11 9.86 -0.55
C MET A 299 -0.52 9.72 0.86
N TYR A 300 0.79 9.57 0.96
CA TYR A 300 1.53 9.65 2.23
C TYR A 300 3.00 10.03 2.00
N SER A 301 3.75 10.22 3.08
CA SER A 301 5.09 10.79 3.01
C SER A 301 6.11 10.00 2.18
N ALA A 302 5.90 8.71 1.92
CA ALA A 302 6.79 7.93 1.06
C ALA A 302 6.51 8.13 -0.43
N GLN A 303 5.34 8.64 -0.79
CA GLN A 303 4.94 8.91 -2.18
C GLN A 303 5.33 10.33 -2.64
N LEU A 304 5.98 11.12 -1.79
CA LEU A 304 6.33 12.49 -2.09
C LEU A 304 7.85 12.70 -2.14
N MET A 305 8.32 13.32 -3.21
CA MET A 305 9.66 13.86 -3.34
C MET A 305 9.63 15.35 -3.00
N VAL A 306 10.64 15.82 -2.30
CA VAL A 306 10.69 17.21 -1.82
C VAL A 306 12.11 17.78 -1.93
N ASP A 307 12.19 19.10 -2.14
CA ASP A 307 13.36 19.91 -1.92
C ASP A 307 13.02 20.99 -0.88
N GLY A 308 13.53 20.81 0.33
CA GLY A 308 13.13 21.63 1.47
C GLY A 308 11.61 21.58 1.72
N ALA A 309 10.93 22.70 1.57
CA ALA A 309 9.49 22.83 1.73
C ALA A 309 8.70 22.69 0.40
N THR A 310 9.37 22.46 -0.70
CA THR A 310 8.74 22.34 -2.03
C THR A 310 8.51 20.87 -2.35
N ILE A 311 7.31 20.51 -2.81
CA ILE A 311 7.01 19.19 -3.35
C ILE A 311 7.52 19.19 -4.79
N THR A 312 8.48 18.30 -5.10
CA THR A 312 9.13 18.17 -6.40
C THR A 312 8.73 16.93 -7.15
N GLY A 313 7.98 16.03 -6.50
CA GLY A 313 7.54 14.81 -7.15
C GLY A 313 6.45 14.07 -6.39
N VAL A 314 5.62 13.37 -7.16
CA VAL A 314 4.55 12.49 -6.69
C VAL A 314 4.77 11.10 -7.29
N LEU A 315 4.95 10.11 -6.43
CA LEU A 315 5.22 8.72 -6.78
C LEU A 315 3.96 7.86 -6.61
N ASP A 316 3.96 6.70 -7.25
CA ASP A 316 2.97 5.63 -7.03
C ASP A 316 1.53 6.07 -7.25
N VAL A 317 1.29 6.64 -8.43
CA VAL A 317 -0.03 7.12 -8.86
C VAL A 317 -0.95 6.00 -9.37
N ASP A 318 -0.63 4.75 -9.07
CA ASP A 318 -1.35 3.56 -9.56
C ASP A 318 -2.83 3.57 -9.15
N ASP A 319 -3.12 4.09 -7.95
CA ASP A 319 -4.46 4.18 -7.39
C ASP A 319 -5.13 5.54 -7.65
N ALA A 320 -4.49 6.45 -8.40
CA ALA A 320 -5.07 7.77 -8.66
C ALA A 320 -6.34 7.65 -9.52
N GLY A 321 -7.39 8.34 -9.11
CA GLY A 321 -8.70 8.31 -9.77
C GLY A 321 -9.77 9.07 -8.98
N PRO A 322 -11.05 8.99 -9.40
CA PRO A 322 -12.14 9.68 -8.72
C PRO A 322 -12.33 9.19 -7.28
N GLY A 323 -12.34 10.09 -6.31
CA GLY A 323 -12.48 9.73 -4.90
C GLY A 323 -12.87 10.90 -3.99
N ASP A 324 -13.06 10.62 -2.69
CA ASP A 324 -13.39 11.65 -1.71
C ASP A 324 -12.19 12.60 -1.48
N PRO A 325 -12.36 13.93 -1.63
CA PRO A 325 -11.28 14.89 -1.43
C PRO A 325 -10.65 14.87 -0.02
N TYR A 326 -11.32 14.29 0.96
CA TYR A 326 -10.76 14.09 2.31
C TYR A 326 -9.80 12.91 2.41
N ASP A 327 -9.79 11.96 1.47
CA ASP A 327 -9.01 10.72 1.59
C ASP A 327 -7.50 10.94 1.59
N ASP A 328 -6.98 11.76 0.66
CA ASP A 328 -5.54 12.03 0.57
C ASP A 328 -4.99 12.80 1.79
N PRO A 329 -5.57 13.92 2.23
CA PRO A 329 -5.11 14.61 3.43
C PRO A 329 -5.26 13.76 4.68
N ALA A 330 -6.33 12.95 4.80
CA ALA A 330 -6.54 12.04 5.91
C ALA A 330 -5.49 10.92 5.94
N ASN A 331 -5.18 10.32 4.79
CA ASN A 331 -4.17 9.27 4.69
C ASN A 331 -2.77 9.80 5.04
N LEU A 332 -2.43 10.98 4.54
CA LEU A 332 -1.16 11.65 4.89
C LEU A 332 -1.05 11.90 6.41
N LEU A 333 -2.10 12.44 7.03
CA LEU A 333 -2.14 12.66 8.48
C LEU A 333 -2.05 11.36 9.26
N ALA A 334 -2.80 10.32 8.86
CA ALA A 334 -2.78 9.01 9.51
C ALA A 334 -1.37 8.40 9.50
N HIS A 335 -0.69 8.40 8.37
CA HIS A 335 0.68 7.91 8.27
C HIS A 335 1.68 8.70 9.13
N LEU A 336 1.55 10.03 9.21
CA LEU A 336 2.39 10.86 10.10
C LEU A 336 2.13 10.51 11.56
N LEU A 337 0.88 10.28 11.96
CA LEU A 337 0.49 9.93 13.32
C LEU A 337 0.96 8.53 13.72
N VAL A 338 0.83 7.52 12.86
CA VAL A 338 1.36 6.17 13.11
C VAL A 338 2.88 6.21 13.27
N ARG A 339 3.59 6.93 12.40
CA ARG A 339 5.04 7.09 12.55
C ARG A 339 5.45 7.78 13.87
N ALA A 340 4.59 8.63 14.42
CA ALA A 340 4.78 9.26 15.72
C ALA A 340 4.47 8.32 16.89
N LEU A 341 4.06 7.07 16.68
CA LEU A 341 4.00 6.02 17.70
C LEU A 341 5.34 5.27 17.86
N ASP A 342 6.22 5.33 16.86
CA ASP A 342 7.54 4.66 16.92
C ASP A 342 8.47 5.40 17.88
N VAL A 343 8.67 4.84 19.07
CA VAL A 343 9.47 5.40 20.16
C VAL A 343 10.97 5.62 19.85
N ARG A 344 11.46 5.10 18.73
CA ARG A 344 12.86 5.24 18.30
C ARG A 344 13.13 6.48 17.44
N ARG A 345 12.17 7.39 17.28
CA ARG A 345 12.23 8.56 16.37
C ARG A 345 11.96 9.87 17.11
N ASP A 346 12.26 11.01 16.49
CA ASP A 346 11.86 12.33 16.98
C ASP A 346 10.32 12.52 16.92
N ILE A 347 9.65 11.90 17.88
CA ILE A 347 8.20 11.87 18.03
C ILE A 347 7.64 13.29 18.19
N ALA A 348 8.31 14.14 18.94
CA ALA A 348 7.82 15.49 19.21
C ALA A 348 7.73 16.33 17.93
N ARG A 349 8.73 16.21 17.06
CA ARG A 349 8.74 16.90 15.75
C ARG A 349 7.63 16.41 14.85
N LEU A 350 7.46 15.09 14.71
CA LEU A 350 6.41 14.49 13.88
C LEU A 350 5.01 14.87 14.37
N ARG A 351 4.78 14.82 15.69
CA ARG A 351 3.50 15.24 16.30
C ARG A 351 3.22 16.73 16.11
N ARG A 352 4.23 17.59 16.21
CA ARG A 352 4.08 19.03 15.95
C ARG A 352 3.75 19.27 14.48
N TYR A 353 4.45 18.59 13.57
CA TYR A 353 4.21 18.74 12.14
C TYR A 353 2.81 18.27 11.75
N ALA A 354 2.40 17.07 12.15
CA ALA A 354 1.06 16.54 11.86
C ALA A 354 -0.06 17.44 12.41
N ARG A 355 0.13 17.94 13.64
CA ARG A 355 -0.84 18.84 14.29
C ARG A 355 -0.94 20.19 13.55
N ARG A 356 0.20 20.79 13.20
CA ARG A 356 0.23 22.03 12.43
C ARG A 356 -0.40 21.84 11.06
N LEU A 357 0.01 20.81 10.32
CA LEU A 357 -0.55 20.50 9.01
C LEU A 357 -2.07 20.35 9.06
N ARG A 358 -2.59 19.57 10.03
CA ARG A 358 -4.05 19.45 10.24
C ARG A 358 -4.71 20.81 10.50
N THR A 359 -4.13 21.64 11.40
CA THR A 359 -4.69 22.95 11.73
C THR A 359 -4.72 23.84 10.50
N ASP A 360 -3.62 23.92 9.76
CA ASP A 360 -3.49 24.79 8.59
C ASP A 360 -4.41 24.30 7.44
N LEU A 361 -4.57 22.99 7.22
CA LEU A 361 -5.52 22.43 6.25
C LEU A 361 -6.97 22.81 6.59
N THR A 362 -7.33 22.86 7.86
CA THR A 362 -8.70 23.24 8.27
C THR A 362 -8.93 24.75 8.30
N SER A 363 -7.93 25.57 8.57
CA SER A 363 -8.07 27.02 8.64
C SER A 363 -7.81 27.75 7.32
N GLU A 364 -6.95 27.20 6.46
CA GLU A 364 -6.48 27.88 5.25
C GLU A 364 -6.98 27.22 3.96
N SER A 365 -7.29 25.89 3.98
CA SER A 365 -7.64 25.13 2.78
C SER A 365 -9.08 24.62 2.76
N GLY A 366 -9.94 25.10 3.67
CA GLY A 366 -11.39 24.89 3.65
C GLY A 366 -11.87 23.48 4.05
N PHE A 367 -11.00 22.60 4.55
CA PHE A 367 -11.44 21.30 5.05
C PHE A 367 -12.20 21.44 6.37
N ASP A 368 -13.37 20.80 6.49
CA ASP A 368 -14.05 20.67 7.78
C ASP A 368 -13.21 19.81 8.73
N GLY A 369 -12.90 20.35 9.91
CA GLY A 369 -11.98 19.71 10.83
C GLY A 369 -12.54 18.45 11.51
N ALA A 370 -13.86 18.36 11.71
CA ALA A 370 -14.47 17.17 12.27
C ALA A 370 -14.50 16.03 11.25
N GLU A 371 -14.85 16.36 10.01
CA GLU A 371 -14.85 15.39 8.91
C GLU A 371 -13.44 14.87 8.63
N LEU A 372 -12.43 15.76 8.56
CA LEU A 372 -11.04 15.37 8.36
C LEU A 372 -10.54 14.43 9.47
N ASP A 373 -10.93 14.69 10.75
CA ASP A 373 -10.55 13.84 11.87
C ASP A 373 -11.21 12.45 11.76
N ILE A 374 -12.49 12.38 11.35
CA ILE A 374 -13.22 11.11 11.18
C ILE A 374 -12.61 10.29 10.03
N VAL A 375 -12.38 10.90 8.86
CA VAL A 375 -11.75 10.20 7.71
C VAL A 375 -10.32 9.76 8.05
N THR A 376 -9.56 10.60 8.80
CA THR A 376 -8.24 10.21 9.33
C THR A 376 -8.32 9.01 10.28
N ALA A 377 -9.38 8.92 11.11
CA ALA A 377 -9.59 7.74 11.95
C ALA A 377 -9.88 6.48 11.09
N GLY A 378 -10.59 6.62 9.98
CA GLY A 378 -10.77 5.53 9.00
C GLY A 378 -9.45 5.06 8.40
N ALA A 379 -8.61 5.98 7.97
CA ALA A 379 -7.27 5.67 7.47
C ALA A 379 -6.39 5.00 8.54
N LEU A 380 -6.42 5.47 9.80
CA LEU A 380 -5.73 4.84 10.93
C LEU A 380 -6.20 3.42 11.20
N THR A 381 -7.51 3.18 11.12
CA THR A 381 -8.09 1.83 11.28
C THR A 381 -7.60 0.90 10.18
N GLY A 382 -7.48 1.41 8.94
CA GLY A 382 -6.82 0.71 7.84
C GLY A 382 -5.37 0.36 8.14
N LEU A 383 -4.58 1.33 8.60
CA LEU A 383 -3.17 1.15 8.94
C LEU A 383 -2.94 0.21 10.13
N ALA A 384 -3.90 0.13 11.07
CA ALA A 384 -3.84 -0.78 12.21
C ALA A 384 -3.76 -2.26 11.78
N THR A 385 -4.24 -2.61 10.58
CA THR A 385 -4.14 -3.98 10.06
C THR A 385 -2.73 -4.39 9.65
N GLY A 386 -1.84 -3.44 9.35
CA GLY A 386 -0.50 -3.70 8.81
C GLY A 386 0.34 -4.66 9.67
N PRO A 387 0.57 -4.39 10.96
CA PRO A 387 1.33 -5.27 11.85
C PRO A 387 0.76 -6.69 11.94
N PHE A 388 -0.57 -6.82 12.01
CA PHE A 388 -1.26 -8.11 12.00
C PHE A 388 -1.06 -8.84 10.66
N ARG A 389 -1.24 -8.17 9.53
CA ARG A 389 -1.11 -8.77 8.20
C ARG A 389 0.29 -9.31 7.91
N THR A 390 1.30 -8.70 8.49
CA THR A 390 2.71 -9.15 8.37
C THR A 390 3.15 -10.04 9.52
N GLN A 391 2.26 -10.32 10.48
CA GLN A 391 2.57 -11.10 11.69
C GLN A 391 3.83 -10.58 12.40
N SER A 392 3.99 -9.25 12.47
CA SER A 392 5.16 -8.63 13.09
C SER A 392 5.23 -8.97 14.59
N PRO A 393 6.43 -9.16 15.16
CA PRO A 393 6.55 -9.36 16.59
C PRO A 393 5.90 -8.21 17.38
N GLY A 394 4.97 -8.54 18.30
CA GLY A 394 4.26 -7.54 19.10
C GLY A 394 3.08 -6.84 18.39
N TRP A 395 2.64 -7.34 17.25
CA TRP A 395 1.53 -6.80 16.47
C TRP A 395 0.26 -6.46 17.30
N PRO A 396 -0.16 -7.23 18.34
CA PRO A 396 -1.36 -6.86 19.09
C PRO A 396 -1.25 -5.49 19.77
N SER A 397 -0.09 -5.18 20.33
CA SER A 397 0.18 -3.88 20.97
C SER A 397 0.22 -2.73 19.95
N GLU A 398 0.78 -2.97 18.76
CA GLU A 398 0.84 -1.96 17.69
C GLU A 398 -0.57 -1.67 17.12
N VAL A 399 -1.38 -2.71 16.95
CA VAL A 399 -2.80 -2.59 16.55
C VAL A 399 -3.55 -1.78 17.59
N ALA A 400 -3.49 -2.16 18.88
CA ALA A 400 -4.18 -1.48 19.96
C ALA A 400 -3.78 0.00 20.08
N ALA A 401 -2.49 0.32 19.94
CA ALA A 401 -2.00 1.70 19.97
C ALA A 401 -2.55 2.54 18.81
N THR A 402 -2.62 1.97 17.60
CA THR A 402 -3.14 2.65 16.41
C THR A 402 -4.65 2.85 16.52
N LEU A 403 -5.41 1.83 16.95
CA LEU A 403 -6.84 1.94 17.21
C LEU A 403 -7.17 2.96 18.31
N ALA A 404 -6.36 3.04 19.37
CA ALA A 404 -6.53 4.05 20.40
C ALA A 404 -6.33 5.47 19.88
N LEU A 405 -5.46 5.65 18.87
CA LEU A 405 -5.27 6.94 18.22
C LEU A 405 -6.48 7.30 17.35
N ALA A 406 -7.03 6.35 16.58
CA ALA A 406 -8.24 6.54 15.79
C ALA A 406 -9.45 6.91 16.68
N ASP A 407 -9.68 6.17 17.76
CA ASP A 407 -10.76 6.43 18.72
C ASP A 407 -10.68 7.84 19.33
N ARG A 408 -9.48 8.32 19.66
CA ARG A 408 -9.29 9.70 20.13
C ARG A 408 -9.74 10.74 19.12
N LEU A 409 -9.42 10.57 17.83
CA LEU A 409 -9.83 11.52 16.79
C LEU A 409 -11.37 11.57 16.66
N VAL A 410 -12.04 10.43 16.69
CA VAL A 410 -13.50 10.36 16.65
C VAL A 410 -14.12 11.09 17.84
N ARG A 411 -13.62 10.89 19.06
CA ARG A 411 -14.12 11.58 20.26
C ARG A 411 -13.95 13.10 20.17
N PHE A 412 -12.78 13.57 19.72
CA PHE A 412 -12.54 15.01 19.53
C PHE A 412 -13.45 15.62 18.45
N ALA A 413 -13.71 14.91 17.36
CA ALA A 413 -14.64 15.34 16.32
C ALA A 413 -16.07 15.49 16.89
N GLY A 414 -16.54 14.53 17.68
CA GLY A 414 -17.83 14.57 18.36
C GLY A 414 -17.98 15.75 19.32
N GLU A 415 -16.98 16.03 20.16
CA GLU A 415 -16.98 17.17 21.09
C GLU A 415 -17.04 18.52 20.36
N ARG A 416 -16.36 18.67 19.24
CA ARG A 416 -16.42 19.89 18.41
C ARG A 416 -17.79 20.09 17.80
N THR A 417 -18.39 19.06 17.25
CA THR A 417 -19.75 19.11 16.67
C THR A 417 -20.77 19.56 17.72
N LEU A 418 -20.70 19.03 18.94
CA LEU A 418 -21.56 19.43 20.03
C LEU A 418 -21.38 20.90 20.46
N ARG A 419 -20.12 21.39 20.51
CA ARG A 419 -19.83 22.81 20.84
C ARG A 419 -20.37 23.77 19.78
N ILE A 420 -20.25 23.45 18.49
CA ILE A 420 -20.79 24.27 17.40
C ILE A 420 -22.32 24.30 17.50
N ALA A 421 -22.97 23.18 17.70
CA ALA A 421 -24.41 23.09 17.84
C ALA A 421 -24.97 23.85 19.07
N SER A 422 -24.21 23.88 20.17
CA SER A 422 -24.57 24.66 21.37
C SER A 422 -24.39 26.16 21.17
N SER A 423 -23.34 26.58 20.47
CA SER A 423 -23.06 28.00 20.19
C SER A 423 -24.05 28.61 19.17
N SER A 424 -24.54 27.82 18.22
CA SER A 424 -25.59 28.27 17.28
C SER A 424 -26.97 28.45 17.92
N ARG A 425 -27.32 27.62 18.92
CA ARG A 425 -28.57 27.80 19.68
C ARG A 425 -28.57 29.07 20.55
N HIS A 426 -27.41 29.51 21.06
CA HIS A 426 -27.27 30.74 21.85
C HIS A 426 -27.36 32.03 21.01
N ARG A 427 -27.07 31.96 19.72
CA ARG A 427 -27.17 33.10 18.79
C ARG A 427 -28.56 33.26 18.14
N GLY A 428 -29.39 32.19 18.10
CA GLY A 428 -30.75 32.21 17.55
C GLY A 428 -31.85 32.66 18.55
N GLY A 429 -31.48 32.93 19.79
CA GLY A 429 -32.43 33.31 20.84
C GLY A 429 -32.48 34.79 21.20
N ARG A 430 -31.96 35.67 20.36
CA ARG A 430 -32.03 37.13 20.52
C ARG A 430 -32.62 37.77 19.25
N HIS A 431 -33.90 37.64 19.09
CA HIS A 431 -34.76 38.51 18.28
C HIS A 431 -36.08 38.70 18.98
#